data_729e822bab6a9811cfced122900379fc
#
_entry.id   729e822bab6a9811cfced122900379fc
#
_cell.length_a   1.000
_cell.length_b   1.000
_cell.length_c   1.000
_cell.angle_alpha   90.00
_cell.angle_beta   90.00
_cell.angle_gamma   90.00
#
_symmetry.space_group_name_H-M   'P 1'
#
loop_
_entity.id
_entity.type
_entity.pdbx_description
1 polymer ?
#
loop_
_entity_poly.entity_id
_entity_poly.type
_entity_poly.pdbx_seq_one_letter_code
_entity_poly.pdbx_strand_id
1 'polypeptide(L)'
;FRDPKNALMPNWLEIPIGYNGRASSVVVSGTPVRRPNGQIKLPNQERPVFSPCLKLDFELETGFFVGVPNDLADPVPCPEAESRIFGMVLLNDWSARDLQAWEYVPLGPFNAKSFATTISPWVVTLDALEPFRTQQPRQDPEPLPYLRHEGPHAFDIHLEVSLRPQGGQPATLARTNFKYMYWTMAQQLAHHTVSGCNTRAGDLMGSGTISGPEPGSYGSLLELTLNGKQPVDI
;
A
#
# COMPACT_ATOMS: atom_id res chain seq x y z
N PHE A 1 7.78 -14.36 8.05
CA PHE A 1 7.12 -15.54 7.46
C PHE A 1 7.75 -15.99 6.14
N ARG A 2 8.53 -15.14 5.50
CA ARG A 2 9.39 -15.48 4.36
C ARG A 2 10.75 -15.99 4.86
N ASP A 3 11.49 -16.66 4.00
CA ASP A 3 12.88 -17.03 4.29
C ASP A 3 13.70 -15.74 4.52
N PRO A 4 14.36 -15.55 5.67
CA PRO A 4 15.16 -14.34 5.93
C PRO A 4 16.28 -14.10 4.90
N LYS A 5 16.76 -15.16 4.24
CA LYS A 5 17.80 -15.06 3.19
C LYS A 5 17.24 -14.61 1.84
N ASN A 6 15.91 -14.75 1.63
CA ASN A 6 15.19 -14.41 0.41
C ASN A 6 13.88 -13.70 0.75
N ALA A 7 13.92 -12.72 1.65
CA ALA A 7 12.75 -12.03 2.15
C ALA A 7 12.07 -11.17 1.07
N LEU A 8 12.84 -10.62 0.15
CA LEU A 8 12.36 -9.76 -0.94
C LEU A 8 12.24 -10.55 -2.25
N MET A 9 11.26 -10.17 -3.07
CA MET A 9 11.21 -10.64 -4.45
C MET A 9 12.37 -10.03 -5.26
N PRO A 10 12.90 -10.73 -6.28
CA PRO A 10 14.08 -10.26 -7.03
C PRO A 10 13.96 -8.85 -7.62
N ASN A 11 12.76 -8.44 -8.00
CA ASN A 11 12.49 -7.15 -8.60
C ASN A 11 12.11 -6.05 -7.59
N TRP A 12 12.01 -6.36 -6.29
CA TRP A 12 11.55 -5.39 -5.29
C TRP A 12 12.49 -4.20 -5.11
N LEU A 13 13.82 -4.44 -5.21
CA LEU A 13 14.84 -3.40 -5.13
C LEU A 13 15.08 -2.66 -6.47
N GLU A 14 14.45 -3.12 -7.55
CA GLU A 14 14.67 -2.60 -8.90
C GLU A 14 13.52 -1.69 -9.37
N ILE A 15 12.29 -1.99 -8.94
CA ILE A 15 11.09 -1.28 -9.36
C ILE A 15 10.10 -1.10 -8.21
N PRO A 16 9.35 0.01 -8.18
CA PRO A 16 8.17 0.12 -7.33
C PRO A 16 7.05 -0.79 -7.87
N ILE A 17 6.94 -1.98 -7.29
CA ILE A 17 5.95 -2.99 -7.69
C ILE A 17 4.55 -2.48 -7.34
N GLY A 18 3.62 -2.58 -8.27
CA GLY A 18 2.22 -2.19 -8.05
C GLY A 18 1.25 -3.09 -8.81
N TYR A 19 -0.03 -2.88 -8.57
CA TYR A 19 -1.13 -3.47 -9.32
C TYR A 19 -2.25 -2.45 -9.50
N ASN A 20 -3.12 -2.67 -10.48
CA ASN A 20 -4.28 -1.81 -10.68
C ASN A 20 -5.40 -2.21 -9.72
N GLY A 21 -5.74 -1.31 -8.80
CA GLY A 21 -6.86 -1.47 -7.88
C GLY A 21 -8.22 -1.18 -8.54
N ARG A 22 -9.29 -1.35 -7.77
CA ARG A 22 -10.65 -1.10 -8.22
C ARG A 22 -11.15 0.27 -7.73
N ALA A 23 -11.22 1.25 -8.63
CA ALA A 23 -11.64 2.61 -8.29
C ALA A 23 -13.07 2.70 -7.72
N SER A 24 -14.01 1.87 -8.22
CA SER A 24 -15.41 1.90 -7.78
C SER A 24 -15.66 1.43 -6.34
N SER A 25 -14.70 0.80 -5.70
CA SER A 25 -14.76 0.35 -4.30
C SER A 25 -13.86 1.17 -3.36
N VAL A 26 -13.34 2.30 -3.83
CA VAL A 26 -12.71 3.29 -2.96
C VAL A 26 -13.81 4.03 -2.20
N VAL A 27 -13.74 3.99 -0.87
CA VAL A 27 -14.75 4.57 0.02
C VAL A 27 -14.07 5.44 1.09
N VAL A 28 -14.81 6.43 1.60
CA VAL A 28 -14.28 7.29 2.69
C VAL A 28 -14.46 6.64 4.06
N SER A 29 -13.62 7.02 5.00
CA SER A 29 -13.69 6.62 6.41
C SER A 29 -15.09 6.78 6.97
N GLY A 30 -15.53 5.79 7.79
CA GLY A 30 -16.89 5.72 8.30
C GLY A 30 -17.81 4.84 7.46
N THR A 31 -17.46 4.50 6.23
CA THR A 31 -18.20 3.52 5.41
C THR A 31 -17.94 2.11 5.93
N PRO A 32 -19.00 1.35 6.28
CA PRO A 32 -18.83 -0.03 6.71
C PRO A 32 -18.29 -0.92 5.60
N VAL A 33 -17.25 -1.70 5.90
CA VAL A 33 -16.67 -2.68 4.98
C VAL A 33 -17.18 -4.07 5.38
N ARG A 34 -17.81 -4.76 4.43
CA ARG A 34 -18.29 -6.11 4.65
C ARG A 34 -17.19 -7.13 4.37
N ARG A 35 -17.06 -8.13 5.23
CA ARG A 35 -16.20 -9.29 4.98
C ARG A 35 -16.60 -9.92 3.65
N PRO A 36 -15.68 -10.05 2.67
CA PRO A 36 -16.02 -10.59 1.35
C PRO A 36 -16.20 -12.11 1.39
N ASN A 37 -16.93 -12.63 0.42
CA ASN A 37 -16.98 -14.05 0.10
C ASN A 37 -16.14 -14.31 -1.16
N GLY A 38 -15.58 -15.50 -1.25
CA GLY A 38 -14.84 -15.91 -2.44
C GLY A 38 -14.39 -17.36 -2.38
N GLN A 39 -13.58 -17.76 -3.35
CA GLN A 39 -12.95 -19.06 -3.33
C GLN A 39 -11.70 -19.02 -2.45
N ILE A 40 -11.60 -19.97 -1.54
CA ILE A 40 -10.43 -20.21 -0.71
C ILE A 40 -9.93 -21.63 -0.90
N LYS A 41 -8.62 -21.83 -0.90
CA LYS A 41 -8.00 -23.15 -0.98
C LYS A 41 -7.44 -23.54 0.39
N LEU A 42 -8.15 -24.40 1.10
CA LEU A 42 -7.69 -24.91 2.39
C LEU A 42 -6.55 -25.94 2.20
N PRO A 43 -5.57 -26.01 3.12
CA PRO A 43 -4.39 -26.86 2.95
C PRO A 43 -4.69 -28.35 2.69
N ASN A 44 -5.76 -28.87 3.27
CA ASN A 44 -6.10 -30.30 3.24
C ASN A 44 -7.24 -30.63 2.26
N GLN A 45 -7.56 -29.74 1.33
CA GLN A 45 -8.62 -29.95 0.35
C GLN A 45 -8.05 -29.99 -1.06
N GLU A 46 -8.54 -30.90 -1.90
CA GLU A 46 -8.14 -30.98 -3.32
C GLU A 46 -8.68 -29.80 -4.12
N ARG A 47 -9.89 -29.37 -3.83
CA ARG A 47 -10.60 -28.29 -4.55
C ARG A 47 -10.82 -27.09 -3.63
N PRO A 48 -10.90 -25.88 -4.20
CA PRO A 48 -11.31 -24.70 -3.44
C PRO A 48 -12.77 -24.81 -3.00
N VAL A 49 -13.11 -24.08 -1.95
CA VAL A 49 -14.49 -23.92 -1.46
C VAL A 49 -14.88 -22.45 -1.55
N PHE A 50 -16.17 -22.19 -1.77
CA PHE A 50 -16.74 -20.85 -1.66
C PHE A 50 -17.10 -20.59 -0.19
N SER A 51 -16.54 -19.52 0.38
CA SER A 51 -16.67 -19.22 1.81
C SER A 51 -16.52 -17.72 2.07
N PRO A 52 -17.06 -17.20 3.18
CA PRO A 52 -16.56 -15.94 3.72
C PRO A 52 -15.05 -15.97 3.95
N CYS A 53 -14.35 -14.88 3.67
CA CYS A 53 -12.94 -14.74 3.98
C CYS A 53 -12.65 -15.06 5.45
N LEU A 54 -11.69 -15.94 5.70
CA LEU A 54 -11.26 -16.34 7.04
C LEU A 54 -10.11 -15.48 7.57
N LYS A 55 -9.36 -14.84 6.67
CA LYS A 55 -8.17 -14.04 6.98
C LYS A 55 -8.33 -12.61 6.44
N LEU A 56 -9.27 -11.87 7.03
CA LEU A 56 -9.44 -10.44 6.74
C LEU A 56 -8.33 -9.65 7.41
N ASP A 57 -7.68 -8.77 6.64
CA ASP A 57 -6.54 -7.98 7.07
C ASP A 57 -6.70 -6.52 6.64
N PHE A 58 -6.00 -5.62 7.33
CA PHE A 58 -5.76 -4.26 6.89
C PHE A 58 -4.36 -4.12 6.29
N GLU A 59 -4.17 -3.13 5.44
CA GLU A 59 -2.85 -2.62 5.07
C GLU A 59 -2.80 -1.13 5.37
N LEU A 60 -1.94 -0.75 6.31
CA LEU A 60 -1.68 0.65 6.62
C LEU A 60 -0.89 1.27 5.48
N GLU A 61 -1.50 2.21 4.80
CA GLU A 61 -0.93 2.92 3.67
C GLU A 61 -1.21 4.41 3.77
N THR A 62 -0.52 5.16 2.92
CA THR A 62 -0.95 6.46 2.44
C THR A 62 -1.31 6.36 0.97
N GLY A 63 -2.17 7.23 0.50
CA GLY A 63 -2.41 7.41 -0.93
C GLY A 63 -2.08 8.82 -1.33
N PHE A 64 -1.77 9.05 -2.61
CA PHE A 64 -1.67 10.37 -3.15
C PHE A 64 -2.56 10.53 -4.39
N PHE A 65 -3.09 11.72 -4.57
CA PHE A 65 -3.88 12.07 -5.74
C PHE A 65 -3.02 12.76 -6.80
N VAL A 66 -3.16 12.34 -8.03
CA VAL A 66 -2.62 13.06 -9.18
C VAL A 66 -3.41 14.35 -9.36
N GLY A 67 -2.70 15.50 -9.37
CA GLY A 67 -3.30 16.82 -9.62
C GLY A 67 -3.14 17.24 -11.06
N VAL A 68 -1.95 17.05 -11.64
CA VAL A 68 -1.62 17.40 -13.02
C VAL A 68 -1.45 16.13 -13.84
N PRO A 69 -2.35 15.85 -14.80
CA PRO A 69 -2.30 14.64 -15.63
C PRO A 69 -1.13 14.67 -16.62
N ASN A 70 -0.85 13.52 -17.25
CA ASN A 70 -0.04 13.39 -18.45
C ASN A 70 -0.87 12.81 -19.59
N ASP A 71 -0.46 13.09 -20.82
CA ASP A 71 -1.09 12.52 -22.01
C ASP A 71 -0.62 11.08 -22.29
N LEU A 72 -1.41 10.34 -23.06
CA LEU A 72 -1.03 9.00 -23.50
C LEU A 72 0.28 9.06 -24.32
N ALA A 73 1.19 8.14 -24.05
CA ALA A 73 2.52 8.05 -24.62
C ALA A 73 3.50 9.17 -24.17
N ASP A 74 3.13 9.98 -23.18
CA ASP A 74 3.98 11.02 -22.60
C ASP A 74 4.33 10.66 -21.12
N PRO A 75 5.38 9.88 -20.86
CA PRO A 75 5.72 9.46 -19.52
C PRO A 75 6.18 10.64 -18.64
N VAL A 76 5.86 10.58 -17.36
CA VAL A 76 6.26 11.60 -16.38
C VAL A 76 7.71 11.35 -15.93
N PRO A 77 8.65 12.26 -16.19
CA PRO A 77 10.01 12.14 -15.66
C PRO A 77 10.03 12.16 -14.13
N CYS A 78 10.84 11.31 -13.51
CA CYS A 78 10.91 11.21 -12.05
C CYS A 78 11.21 12.55 -11.35
N PRO A 79 12.10 13.42 -11.83
CA PRO A 79 12.34 14.73 -11.22
C PRO A 79 11.13 15.68 -11.25
N GLU A 80 10.19 15.47 -12.18
CA GLU A 80 8.98 16.28 -12.33
C GLU A 80 7.75 15.67 -11.64
N ALA A 81 7.83 14.40 -11.26
CA ALA A 81 6.67 13.62 -10.82
C ALA A 81 6.00 14.20 -9.57
N GLU A 82 6.79 14.69 -8.61
CA GLU A 82 6.24 15.27 -7.38
C GLU A 82 5.39 16.51 -7.64
N SER A 83 5.76 17.36 -8.61
CA SER A 83 4.99 18.55 -8.96
C SER A 83 3.60 18.23 -9.54
N ARG A 84 3.36 16.97 -9.92
CA ARG A 84 2.07 16.50 -10.43
C ARG A 84 1.16 15.94 -9.34
N ILE A 85 1.65 15.82 -8.12
CA ILE A 85 0.90 15.29 -6.98
C ILE A 85 0.15 16.45 -6.30
N PHE A 86 -1.16 16.30 -6.11
CA PHE A 86 -1.98 17.27 -5.40
C PHE A 86 -1.81 17.20 -3.89
N GLY A 87 -1.82 15.99 -3.33
CA GLY A 87 -1.75 15.80 -1.88
C GLY A 87 -1.97 14.36 -1.48
N MET A 88 -1.90 14.11 -0.19
CA MET A 88 -1.93 12.78 0.41
C MET A 88 -3.17 12.56 1.26
N VAL A 89 -3.56 11.29 1.38
CA VAL A 89 -4.60 10.77 2.28
C VAL A 89 -4.06 9.58 3.06
N LEU A 90 -4.67 9.28 4.21
CA LEU A 90 -4.52 7.96 4.83
C LEU A 90 -5.30 6.94 4.00
N LEU A 91 -4.78 5.74 3.86
CA LEU A 91 -5.38 4.68 3.08
C LEU A 91 -5.27 3.34 3.82
N ASN A 92 -6.35 2.58 3.77
CA ASN A 92 -6.37 1.19 4.19
C ASN A 92 -6.75 0.33 2.99
N ASP A 93 -5.81 -0.47 2.49
CA ASP A 93 -6.05 -1.44 1.43
C ASP A 93 -6.50 -2.77 2.05
N TRP A 94 -7.82 -2.90 2.24
CA TRP A 94 -8.41 -4.09 2.83
C TRP A 94 -8.05 -5.35 2.06
N SER A 95 -7.65 -6.39 2.78
CA SER A 95 -7.07 -7.59 2.19
C SER A 95 -7.75 -8.85 2.69
N ALA A 96 -8.26 -9.67 1.77
CA ALA A 96 -8.76 -11.01 2.06
C ALA A 96 -7.64 -12.02 1.76
N ARG A 97 -6.75 -12.29 2.73
CA ARG A 97 -5.49 -13.00 2.51
C ARG A 97 -5.63 -14.43 2.00
N ASP A 98 -6.67 -15.13 2.40
CA ASP A 98 -6.95 -16.49 1.94
C ASP A 98 -7.48 -16.53 0.50
N LEU A 99 -8.31 -15.55 0.10
CA LEU A 99 -8.68 -15.34 -1.29
C LEU A 99 -7.45 -14.96 -2.12
N GLN A 100 -6.65 -14.02 -1.62
CA GLN A 100 -5.43 -13.54 -2.29
C GLN A 100 -4.46 -14.69 -2.56
N ALA A 101 -4.22 -15.56 -1.57
CA ALA A 101 -3.31 -16.69 -1.71
C ALA A 101 -3.74 -17.68 -2.81
N TRP A 102 -5.04 -17.78 -3.08
CA TRP A 102 -5.58 -18.64 -4.11
C TRP A 102 -5.57 -18.01 -5.51
N GLU A 103 -5.87 -16.71 -5.62
CA GLU A 103 -6.13 -16.06 -6.90
C GLU A 103 -4.95 -15.28 -7.51
N TYR A 104 -3.91 -14.93 -6.70
CA TYR A 104 -2.93 -13.93 -7.15
C TYR A 104 -2.01 -14.37 -8.30
N VAL A 105 -1.91 -15.66 -8.56
CA VAL A 105 -1.16 -16.22 -9.70
C VAL A 105 -2.16 -16.62 -10.78
N PRO A 106 -1.97 -16.21 -12.05
CA PRO A 106 -0.78 -15.58 -12.66
C PRO A 106 -0.83 -14.04 -12.77
N LEU A 107 -1.96 -13.37 -12.51
CA LEU A 107 -2.17 -11.97 -12.89
C LEU A 107 -2.08 -10.97 -11.71
N GLY A 108 -1.82 -11.44 -10.51
CA GLY A 108 -1.82 -10.61 -9.31
C GLY A 108 -3.17 -10.62 -8.56
N PRO A 109 -3.32 -9.84 -7.48
CA PRO A 109 -4.54 -9.82 -6.67
C PRO A 109 -5.72 -9.23 -7.45
N PHE A 110 -6.92 -9.74 -7.16
CA PHE A 110 -8.15 -9.28 -7.81
C PHE A 110 -9.28 -9.12 -6.76
N ASN A 111 -10.12 -10.14 -6.57
CA ASN A 111 -11.26 -10.07 -5.64
C ASN A 111 -10.82 -9.86 -4.18
N ALA A 112 -9.65 -10.36 -3.82
CA ALA A 112 -9.06 -10.20 -2.50
C ALA A 112 -8.75 -8.75 -2.12
N LYS A 113 -8.66 -7.85 -3.11
CA LYS A 113 -8.36 -6.43 -2.95
C LYS A 113 -9.47 -5.51 -3.47
N SER A 114 -10.34 -6.03 -4.35
CA SER A 114 -11.37 -5.22 -5.03
C SER A 114 -12.63 -4.97 -4.20
N PHE A 115 -12.76 -5.52 -3.00
CA PHE A 115 -13.99 -5.38 -2.21
C PHE A 115 -14.07 -4.07 -1.42
N ALA A 116 -12.94 -3.48 -1.04
CA ALA A 116 -12.89 -2.14 -0.44
C ALA A 116 -11.46 -1.60 -0.38
N THR A 117 -11.33 -0.29 -0.58
CA THR A 117 -10.19 0.53 -0.18
C THR A 117 -10.73 1.73 0.58
N THR A 118 -10.31 1.93 1.83
CA THR A 118 -10.79 3.06 2.63
C THR A 118 -9.78 4.18 2.64
N ILE A 119 -10.22 5.42 2.38
CA ILE A 119 -9.37 6.61 2.46
C ILE A 119 -9.89 7.59 3.51
N SER A 120 -9.01 8.46 4.02
CA SER A 120 -9.42 9.59 4.85
C SER A 120 -10.22 10.60 4.01
N PRO A 121 -11.19 11.33 4.61
CA PRO A 121 -11.91 12.37 3.91
C PRO A 121 -11.09 13.66 3.71
N TRP A 122 -9.95 13.77 4.39
CA TRP A 122 -9.05 14.92 4.33
C TRP A 122 -7.91 14.62 3.36
N VAL A 123 -7.67 15.54 2.44
CA VAL A 123 -6.48 15.55 1.59
C VAL A 123 -5.53 16.61 2.12
N VAL A 124 -4.32 16.21 2.46
CA VAL A 124 -3.26 17.15 2.89
C VAL A 124 -2.38 17.44 1.69
N THR A 125 -2.31 18.70 1.28
CA THR A 125 -1.50 19.11 0.12
C THR A 125 -0.01 18.96 0.40
N LEU A 126 0.81 18.80 -0.65
CA LEU A 126 2.28 18.69 -0.48
C LEU A 126 2.86 19.95 0.14
N ASP A 127 2.33 21.14 -0.17
CA ASP A 127 2.76 22.40 0.47
C ASP A 127 2.59 22.39 1.99
N ALA A 128 1.49 21.80 2.47
CA ALA A 128 1.25 21.63 3.91
C ALA A 128 2.16 20.58 4.55
N LEU A 129 2.68 19.64 3.77
CA LEU A 129 3.62 18.60 4.22
C LEU A 129 5.08 19.04 4.14
N GLU A 130 5.40 20.15 3.48
CA GLU A 130 6.78 20.63 3.29
C GLU A 130 7.58 20.75 4.59
N PRO A 131 7.04 21.20 5.73
CA PRO A 131 7.77 21.22 7.00
C PRO A 131 8.22 19.85 7.52
N PHE A 132 7.61 18.77 7.01
CA PHE A 132 7.90 17.39 7.40
C PHE A 132 8.78 16.66 6.38
N ARG A 133 9.28 17.35 5.37
CA ARG A 133 10.16 16.78 4.34
C ARG A 133 11.46 16.27 4.96
N THR A 134 11.86 15.06 4.56
CA THR A 134 13.07 14.40 5.06
C THR A 134 13.70 13.51 4.00
N GLN A 135 14.91 13.03 4.27
CA GLN A 135 15.60 12.10 3.39
C GLN A 135 14.89 10.74 3.39
N GLN A 136 14.75 10.16 2.22
CA GLN A 136 14.32 8.77 2.05
C GLN A 136 15.44 7.79 2.48
N PRO A 137 15.11 6.53 2.74
CA PRO A 137 16.10 5.48 2.93
C PRO A 137 17.06 5.41 1.74
N ARG A 138 18.33 5.09 2.03
CA ARG A 138 19.29 4.84 0.96
C ARG A 138 18.82 3.66 0.11
N GLN A 139 18.80 3.87 -1.20
CA GLN A 139 18.46 2.82 -2.15
C GLN A 139 19.74 2.10 -2.60
N ASP A 140 19.75 0.77 -2.47
CA ASP A 140 20.83 -0.11 -2.87
C ASP A 140 20.21 -1.41 -3.44
N PRO A 141 20.39 -1.72 -4.73
CA PRO A 141 21.21 -0.99 -5.73
C PRO A 141 20.68 0.41 -6.04
N GLU A 142 21.55 1.26 -6.61
CA GLU A 142 21.12 2.57 -7.10
C GLU A 142 20.07 2.39 -8.20
N PRO A 143 18.91 3.10 -8.14
CA PRO A 143 17.85 2.95 -9.13
C PRO A 143 18.31 3.26 -10.55
N LEU A 144 17.68 2.64 -11.54
CA LEU A 144 17.91 2.95 -12.94
C LEU A 144 17.62 4.43 -13.24
N PRO A 145 18.27 5.04 -14.27
CA PRO A 145 18.22 6.48 -14.51
C PRO A 145 16.82 7.10 -14.54
N TYR A 146 15.81 6.39 -15.05
CA TYR A 146 14.43 6.90 -15.13
C TYR A 146 13.73 7.03 -13.77
N LEU A 147 14.28 6.42 -12.70
CA LEU A 147 13.76 6.50 -11.33
C LEU A 147 14.62 7.39 -10.42
N ARG A 148 15.62 8.07 -10.95
CA ARG A 148 16.50 8.95 -10.15
C ARG A 148 15.88 10.32 -9.99
N HIS A 149 16.02 10.86 -8.80
CA HIS A 149 15.73 12.23 -8.45
C HIS A 149 16.79 12.74 -7.47
N GLU A 150 16.91 14.04 -7.32
CA GLU A 150 17.83 14.68 -6.38
C GLU A 150 17.04 15.23 -5.18
N GLY A 151 17.70 15.26 -4.01
CA GLY A 151 17.14 15.85 -2.80
C GLY A 151 16.21 14.92 -2.01
N PRO A 152 15.60 15.46 -0.94
CA PRO A 152 14.72 14.72 -0.06
C PRO A 152 13.30 14.64 -0.65
N HIS A 153 12.75 13.42 -0.75
CA HIS A 153 11.41 13.14 -1.26
C HIS A 153 10.57 12.25 -0.32
N ALA A 154 11.04 12.05 0.91
CA ALA A 154 10.25 11.42 1.97
C ALA A 154 9.63 12.46 2.90
N PHE A 155 8.65 12.03 3.69
CA PHE A 155 8.00 12.87 4.70
C PHE A 155 7.97 12.16 6.04
N ASP A 156 8.29 12.88 7.12
CA ASP A 156 8.26 12.38 8.50
C ASP A 156 6.81 12.44 9.03
N ILE A 157 6.02 11.45 8.65
CA ILE A 157 4.60 11.33 9.03
C ILE A 157 4.44 10.12 9.94
N HIS A 158 4.13 10.37 11.22
CA HIS A 158 3.82 9.31 12.17
C HIS A 158 2.46 8.69 11.87
N LEU A 159 2.42 7.37 11.85
CA LEU A 159 1.24 6.58 11.54
C LEU A 159 0.96 5.59 12.68
N GLU A 160 -0.32 5.45 13.04
CA GLU A 160 -0.76 4.49 14.05
C GLU A 160 -1.96 3.69 13.54
N VAL A 161 -1.97 2.40 13.87
CA VAL A 161 -3.13 1.53 13.68
C VAL A 161 -3.67 1.13 15.04
N SER A 162 -4.94 1.43 15.26
CA SER A 162 -5.69 0.97 16.43
C SER A 162 -6.85 0.09 16.00
N LEU A 163 -7.09 -1.00 16.74
CA LEU A 163 -8.24 -1.87 16.57
C LEU A 163 -9.11 -1.82 17.82
N ARG A 164 -10.41 -1.65 17.62
CA ARG A 164 -11.41 -1.74 18.70
C ARG A 164 -12.35 -2.90 18.44
N PRO A 165 -12.29 -3.98 19.24
CA PRO A 165 -13.27 -5.06 19.17
C PRO A 165 -14.68 -4.55 19.50
N GLN A 166 -15.70 -5.25 19.05
CA GLN A 166 -17.10 -4.92 19.41
C GLN A 166 -17.27 -5.01 20.92
N GLY A 167 -17.69 -3.90 21.55
CA GLY A 167 -17.85 -3.81 23.01
C GLY A 167 -16.55 -3.65 23.81
N GLY A 168 -15.40 -3.66 23.15
CA GLY A 168 -14.08 -3.49 23.76
C GLY A 168 -13.53 -2.07 23.70
N GLN A 169 -12.36 -1.88 24.29
CA GLN A 169 -11.58 -0.65 24.18
C GLN A 169 -10.62 -0.72 22.99
N PRO A 170 -10.24 0.43 22.40
CA PRO A 170 -9.25 0.44 21.33
C PRO A 170 -7.88 0.00 21.89
N ALA A 171 -7.19 -0.86 21.13
CA ALA A 171 -5.80 -1.24 21.37
C ALA A 171 -4.94 -0.79 20.17
N THR A 172 -3.79 -0.22 20.42
CA THR A 172 -2.82 0.13 19.39
C THR A 172 -2.10 -1.15 18.94
N LEU A 173 -2.17 -1.44 17.64
CA LEU A 173 -1.53 -2.61 17.02
C LEU A 173 -0.15 -2.28 16.47
N ALA A 174 0.01 -1.10 15.88
CA ALA A 174 1.26 -0.70 15.26
C ALA A 174 1.47 0.82 15.32
N ARG A 175 2.74 1.22 15.40
CA ARG A 175 3.20 2.59 15.18
C ARG A 175 4.37 2.57 14.22
N THR A 176 4.27 3.33 13.15
CA THR A 176 5.29 3.41 12.11
C THR A 176 5.43 4.82 11.58
N ASN A 177 6.15 4.99 10.49
CA ASN A 177 6.35 6.28 9.87
C ASN A 177 6.46 6.14 8.36
N PHE A 178 5.86 7.07 7.63
CA PHE A 178 5.88 7.09 6.17
C PHE A 178 7.30 7.18 5.59
N LYS A 179 8.24 7.84 6.30
CA LYS A 179 9.65 7.97 5.87
C LYS A 179 10.39 6.65 5.68
N TYR A 180 9.83 5.53 6.16
CA TYR A 180 10.42 4.20 5.95
C TYR A 180 10.12 3.61 4.57
N MET A 181 9.28 4.26 3.77
CA MET A 181 9.02 3.83 2.40
C MET A 181 10.31 3.85 1.57
N TYR A 182 10.63 2.71 0.94
CA TYR A 182 11.81 2.56 0.09
C TYR A 182 11.68 3.34 -1.22
N TRP A 183 10.51 3.24 -1.87
CA TRP A 183 10.18 3.95 -3.08
C TRP A 183 9.40 5.22 -2.77
N THR A 184 9.87 6.36 -3.29
CA THR A 184 9.18 7.65 -3.11
C THR A 184 7.93 7.73 -4.00
N MET A 185 7.00 8.63 -3.67
CA MET A 185 5.81 8.88 -4.50
C MET A 185 6.20 9.31 -5.93
N ALA A 186 7.26 10.11 -6.07
CA ALA A 186 7.78 10.52 -7.37
C ALA A 186 8.23 9.32 -8.21
N GLN A 187 8.95 8.37 -7.60
CA GLN A 187 9.37 7.13 -8.27
C GLN A 187 8.19 6.24 -8.64
N GLN A 188 7.19 6.13 -7.77
CA GLN A 188 5.97 5.37 -8.04
C GLN A 188 5.21 5.93 -9.26
N LEU A 189 5.02 7.25 -9.30
CA LEU A 189 4.34 7.90 -10.43
C LEU A 189 5.14 7.80 -11.73
N ALA A 190 6.45 8.02 -11.67
CA ALA A 190 7.33 7.88 -12.83
C ALA A 190 7.30 6.45 -13.39
N HIS A 191 7.39 5.44 -12.50
CA HIS A 191 7.33 4.04 -12.93
C HIS A 191 5.96 3.67 -13.52
N HIS A 192 4.87 4.16 -12.93
CA HIS A 192 3.52 3.90 -13.44
C HIS A 192 3.33 4.41 -14.87
N THR A 193 3.93 5.54 -15.20
CA THR A 193 3.77 6.19 -16.52
C THR A 193 4.85 5.83 -17.53
N VAL A 194 5.93 5.16 -17.15
CA VAL A 194 7.13 4.93 -17.99
C VAL A 194 6.82 4.20 -19.31
N SER A 195 5.79 3.36 -19.33
CA SER A 195 5.33 2.68 -20.54
C SER A 195 4.45 3.55 -21.46
N GLY A 196 4.23 4.82 -21.10
CA GLY A 196 3.33 5.73 -21.79
C GLY A 196 1.88 5.67 -21.29
N CYS A 197 1.63 5.04 -20.13
CA CYS A 197 0.31 5.12 -19.49
C CYS A 197 0.01 6.56 -19.09
N ASN A 198 -1.16 7.04 -19.44
CA ASN A 198 -1.62 8.36 -18.98
C ASN A 198 -2.26 8.28 -17.58
N THR A 199 -2.16 9.38 -16.86
CA THR A 199 -2.91 9.60 -15.62
C THR A 199 -3.93 10.71 -15.79
N ARG A 200 -4.91 10.77 -14.91
CA ARG A 200 -5.94 11.81 -14.87
C ARG A 200 -5.91 12.53 -13.53
N ALA A 201 -6.32 13.79 -13.53
CA ALA A 201 -6.55 14.49 -12.28
C ALA A 201 -7.59 13.73 -11.45
N GLY A 202 -7.24 13.45 -10.19
CA GLY A 202 -8.05 12.63 -9.28
C GLY A 202 -7.71 11.14 -9.27
N ASP A 203 -6.80 10.65 -10.11
CA ASP A 203 -6.30 9.27 -9.95
C ASP A 203 -5.62 9.13 -8.59
N LEU A 204 -5.95 8.05 -7.89
CA LEU A 204 -5.41 7.70 -6.57
C LEU A 204 -4.35 6.62 -6.71
N MET A 205 -3.18 6.86 -6.15
CA MET A 205 -2.10 5.88 -6.05
C MET A 205 -1.83 5.55 -4.58
N GLY A 206 -1.93 4.27 -4.21
CA GLY A 206 -1.57 3.78 -2.89
C GLY A 206 -0.06 3.55 -2.77
N SER A 207 0.48 3.79 -1.58
CA SER A 207 1.91 3.65 -1.31
C SER A 207 2.40 2.19 -1.26
N GLY A 208 1.50 1.26 -1.07
CA GLY A 208 1.82 -0.06 -0.52
C GLY A 208 1.94 -0.01 1.01
N THR A 209 1.88 -1.17 1.63
CA THR A 209 1.91 -1.32 3.10
C THR A 209 3.14 -0.66 3.72
N ILE A 210 2.94 0.20 4.71
CA ILE A 210 3.99 0.94 5.41
C ILE A 210 4.38 0.22 6.68
N SER A 211 5.54 -0.44 6.65
CA SER A 211 6.12 -1.12 7.81
C SER A 211 7.47 -0.51 8.16
N GLY A 212 7.74 -0.37 9.46
CA GLY A 212 9.02 0.09 9.98
C GLY A 212 9.94 -1.07 10.38
N PRO A 213 11.17 -0.78 10.81
CA PRO A 213 12.17 -1.78 11.15
C PRO A 213 11.96 -2.47 12.50
N GLU A 214 11.18 -1.85 13.40
CA GLU A 214 11.06 -2.32 14.77
C GLU A 214 9.84 -3.23 14.97
N PRO A 215 9.86 -4.15 15.92
CA PRO A 215 8.68 -4.88 16.35
C PRO A 215 7.54 -3.92 16.74
N GLY A 216 6.31 -4.21 16.30
CA GLY A 216 5.16 -3.32 16.53
C GLY A 216 5.06 -2.15 15.56
N SER A 217 5.92 -2.09 14.53
CA SER A 217 5.85 -1.09 13.45
C SER A 217 5.35 -1.64 12.11
N TYR A 218 4.77 -2.84 12.11
CA TYR A 218 4.34 -3.49 10.87
C TYR A 218 2.92 -3.06 10.48
N GLY A 219 2.75 -2.76 9.20
CA GLY A 219 1.54 -2.16 8.65
C GLY A 219 0.40 -3.12 8.33
N SER A 220 0.50 -4.40 8.68
CA SER A 220 -0.55 -5.40 8.42
C SER A 220 -0.62 -6.47 9.51
N LEU A 221 -1.79 -7.11 9.68
CA LEU A 221 -1.93 -8.28 10.55
C LEU A 221 -1.10 -9.47 10.03
N LEU A 222 -0.97 -9.59 8.71
CA LEU A 222 -0.14 -10.62 8.10
C LEU A 222 1.29 -10.59 8.66
N GLU A 223 1.87 -9.40 8.80
CA GLU A 223 3.22 -9.22 9.34
C GLU A 223 3.23 -9.33 10.87
N LEU A 224 2.34 -8.61 11.55
CA LEU A 224 2.22 -8.62 13.02
C LEU A 224 2.03 -10.03 13.59
N THR A 225 1.26 -10.87 12.89
CA THR A 225 0.94 -12.23 13.35
C THR A 225 1.83 -13.31 12.71
N LEU A 226 2.83 -12.95 11.92
CA LEU A 226 3.63 -13.88 11.12
C LEU A 226 2.76 -14.85 10.31
N ASN A 227 1.80 -14.28 9.56
CA ASN A 227 0.79 -15.03 8.79
C ASN A 227 -0.12 -15.91 9.67
N GLY A 228 -0.50 -15.42 10.84
CA GLY A 228 -1.38 -16.11 11.78
C GLY A 228 -0.71 -17.17 12.66
N LYS A 229 0.62 -17.23 12.67
CA LYS A 229 1.38 -18.15 13.55
C LYS A 229 1.50 -17.64 14.99
N GLN A 230 1.44 -16.34 15.15
CA GLN A 230 1.51 -15.67 16.46
C GLN A 230 0.30 -14.75 16.62
N PRO A 231 -0.64 -15.05 17.51
CA PRO A 231 -1.76 -14.14 17.76
C PRO A 231 -1.29 -12.85 18.41
N VAL A 232 -2.02 -11.77 18.16
CA VAL A 232 -1.85 -10.48 18.86
C VAL A 232 -2.99 -10.34 19.83
N ASP A 233 -2.69 -10.13 21.10
CA ASP A 233 -3.68 -9.86 22.14
C ASP A 233 -4.15 -8.40 22.05
N ILE A 234 -5.47 -8.17 22.13
CA ILE A 234 -6.12 -6.85 22.01
C ILE A 234 -7.20 -6.68 23.11
#